data_1ddd52dd97e0869cf22c90dbdf51ebae
#
_entry.id   1ddd52dd97e0869cf22c90dbdf51ebae
#
_cell.length_a   1.000
_cell.length_b   1.000
_cell.length_c   1.000
_cell.angle_alpha   90.00
_cell.angle_beta   90.00
_cell.angle_gamma   90.00
#
_symmetry.space_group_name_H-M   'P 1'
#
loop_
_entity.id
_entity.type
_entity.pdbx_description
1 polymer ?
#
loop_
_entity_poly.entity_id
_entity_poly.type
_entity_poly.pdbx_seq_one_letter_code
_entity_poly.pdbx_strand_id
1 'polypeptide(L)'
;MKVYKGSRFYLSPFEPQIVHPDDYHKFPIPTPKGIIFATDREIKAKIFAVFSGISTFSSGTTNINDLITVKVDRMIKGGYLDEKVYIYEFETESNDWKYLEKSSEWYTTKEQIPLNIQEYTRGELYKELKENKDIILLEEQEFIDRKSYCLL
;
A
#
# COMPACT_ATOMS: atom_id res chain seq x y z
N MET A 1 11.11 15.78 -2.92
CA MET A 1 10.63 14.53 -3.53
C MET A 1 9.31 14.11 -2.90
N LYS A 2 8.41 13.59 -3.69
CA LYS A 2 7.12 13.13 -3.21
C LYS A 2 7.14 11.64 -2.92
N VAL A 3 6.46 11.23 -1.85
CA VAL A 3 6.25 9.84 -1.52
C VAL A 3 4.76 9.58 -1.32
N TYR A 4 4.35 8.33 -1.47
CA TYR A 4 2.96 7.93 -1.54
C TYR A 4 2.67 6.80 -0.55
N LYS A 5 1.47 6.82 0.02
CA LYS A 5 1.01 5.77 0.91
C LYS A 5 -0.42 5.37 0.59
N GLY A 6 -0.66 4.08 0.45
CA GLY A 6 -2.01 3.54 0.36
C GLY A 6 -2.56 3.20 1.74
N SER A 7 -3.83 3.49 1.97
CA SER A 7 -4.48 3.21 3.26
C SER A 7 -5.97 2.96 3.09
N ARG A 8 -6.54 2.15 3.98
CA ARG A 8 -7.99 1.97 4.12
C ARG A 8 -8.64 3.11 4.89
N PHE A 9 -7.85 3.92 5.59
CA PHE A 9 -8.36 4.92 6.52
C PHE A 9 -8.12 6.33 6.02
N TYR A 10 -9.10 7.21 6.24
CA TYR A 10 -8.94 8.63 6.00
C TYR A 10 -8.42 9.29 7.27
N LEU A 11 -7.20 9.79 7.24
CA LEU A 11 -6.54 10.45 8.36
C LEU A 11 -5.90 11.76 7.88
N SER A 12 -6.29 12.88 8.48
CA SER A 12 -5.68 14.18 8.19
C SER A 12 -5.71 15.02 9.45
N PRO A 13 -4.56 15.28 10.09
CA PRO A 13 -3.22 14.84 9.73
C PRO A 13 -3.05 13.31 9.85
N PHE A 14 -2.04 12.79 9.18
CA PHE A 14 -1.72 11.36 9.25
C PHE A 14 -0.79 11.12 10.44
N GLU A 15 -1.24 10.29 11.36
CA GLU A 15 -0.47 9.94 12.55
C GLU A 15 0.33 8.67 12.34
N PRO A 16 1.53 8.57 12.95
CA PRO A 16 2.31 7.33 12.91
C PRO A 16 1.51 6.14 13.46
N GLN A 17 1.60 5.00 12.77
CA GLN A 17 0.91 3.79 13.14
C GLN A 17 1.88 2.81 13.81
N ILE A 18 1.37 2.00 14.76
CA ILE A 18 2.19 0.98 15.42
C ILE A 18 2.59 -0.08 14.40
N VAL A 19 3.89 -0.37 14.36
CA VAL A 19 4.45 -1.37 13.45
C VAL A 19 4.16 -2.77 13.98
N HIS A 20 3.79 -3.69 13.08
CA HIS A 20 3.63 -5.09 13.44
C HIS A 20 4.98 -5.67 13.88
N PRO A 21 5.03 -6.50 14.94
CA PRO A 21 6.30 -7.07 15.44
C PRO A 21 7.15 -7.77 14.37
N ASP A 22 6.54 -8.39 13.38
CA ASP A 22 7.26 -9.06 12.29
C ASP A 22 8.07 -8.10 11.43
N ASP A 23 7.75 -6.81 11.46
CA ASP A 23 8.41 -5.78 10.68
C ASP A 23 9.42 -4.96 11.49
N TYR A 24 9.60 -5.23 12.77
CA TYR A 24 10.51 -4.46 13.62
C TYR A 24 11.92 -4.37 13.09
N HIS A 25 12.41 -5.45 12.50
CA HIS A 25 13.78 -5.51 11.97
C HIS A 25 14.02 -4.57 10.79
N LYS A 26 12.97 -4.08 10.15
CA LYS A 26 13.10 -3.17 8.99
C LYS A 26 13.53 -1.76 9.38
N PHE A 27 13.35 -1.37 10.64
CA PHE A 27 13.51 0.01 11.07
C PHE A 27 14.65 0.13 12.09
N PRO A 28 15.59 1.09 11.88
CA PRO A 28 16.73 1.30 12.78
C PRO A 28 16.34 2.16 14.00
N ILE A 29 15.17 1.94 14.57
CA ILE A 29 14.67 2.67 15.74
C ILE A 29 14.11 1.69 16.77
N PRO A 30 14.13 2.07 18.06
CA PRO A 30 13.50 1.24 19.08
C PRO A 30 12.01 1.08 18.83
N THR A 31 11.52 -0.13 18.94
CA THR A 31 10.10 -0.48 18.82
C THR A 31 9.54 -0.80 20.20
N PRO A 32 8.22 -0.66 20.46
CA PRO A 32 7.18 -0.22 19.53
C PRO A 32 7.10 1.31 19.44
N LYS A 33 7.28 1.86 18.27
CA LYS A 33 7.01 3.27 17.97
C LYS A 33 6.09 3.35 16.77
N GLY A 34 5.23 4.37 16.75
CA GLY A 34 4.43 4.65 15.58
C GLY A 34 5.30 5.10 14.41
N ILE A 35 5.02 4.58 13.23
CA ILE A 35 5.76 4.87 12.01
C ILE A 35 4.77 5.12 10.88
N ILE A 36 5.08 6.12 10.04
CA ILE A 36 4.48 6.27 8.73
C ILE A 36 5.52 5.80 7.74
N PHE A 37 5.20 4.83 6.89
CA PHE A 37 6.09 4.50 5.79
C PHE A 37 5.37 4.68 4.46
N ALA A 38 6.15 5.02 3.44
CA ALA A 38 5.66 5.38 2.12
C ALA A 38 6.65 4.96 1.05
N THR A 39 6.22 4.99 -0.18
CA THR A 39 7.03 4.63 -1.34
C THR A 39 7.16 5.82 -2.28
N ASP A 40 8.25 5.90 -3.01
CA ASP A 40 8.45 6.93 -4.03
C ASP A 40 7.71 6.61 -5.36
N ARG A 41 7.07 5.44 -5.46
CA ARG A 41 6.29 5.04 -6.63
C ARG A 41 4.81 4.95 -6.28
N GLU A 42 4.02 5.82 -6.89
CA GLU A 42 2.57 5.86 -6.67
C GLU A 42 1.89 4.51 -6.92
N ILE A 43 2.33 3.79 -7.95
CA ILE A 43 1.74 2.50 -8.27
C ILE A 43 1.90 1.47 -7.15
N LYS A 44 3.01 1.52 -6.40
CA LYS A 44 3.20 0.64 -5.24
C LYS A 44 2.24 0.99 -4.10
N ALA A 45 1.96 2.27 -3.89
CA ALA A 45 0.95 2.69 -2.92
C ALA A 45 -0.44 2.18 -3.31
N LYS A 46 -0.77 2.19 -4.59
CA LYS A 46 -2.03 1.64 -5.11
C LYS A 46 -2.13 0.14 -4.91
N ILE A 47 -1.04 -0.61 -5.15
CA ILE A 47 -0.97 -2.05 -4.87
C ILE A 47 -1.28 -2.31 -3.41
N PHE A 48 -0.65 -1.57 -2.51
CA PHE A 48 -0.88 -1.70 -1.07
C PHE A 48 -2.35 -1.41 -0.71
N ALA A 49 -2.92 -0.34 -1.26
CA ALA A 49 -4.31 0.03 -1.00
C ALA A 49 -5.30 -1.05 -1.46
N VAL A 50 -5.02 -1.73 -2.58
CA VAL A 50 -5.90 -2.78 -3.09
C VAL A 50 -5.88 -4.02 -2.21
N PHE A 51 -4.70 -4.48 -1.80
CA PHE A 51 -4.55 -5.79 -1.18
C PHE A 51 -4.44 -5.78 0.34
N SER A 52 -4.10 -4.64 0.93
CA SER A 52 -3.91 -4.54 2.38
C SER A 52 -5.20 -4.81 3.15
N GLY A 53 -5.08 -5.64 4.19
CA GLY A 53 -6.18 -5.95 5.10
C GLY A 53 -7.16 -7.01 4.60
N ILE A 54 -7.07 -7.42 3.34
CA ILE A 54 -7.97 -8.44 2.77
C ILE A 54 -7.22 -9.59 2.11
N SER A 55 -5.92 -9.51 2.03
CA SER A 55 -5.09 -10.54 1.42
C SER A 55 -3.70 -10.55 2.02
N THR A 56 -2.99 -11.65 1.81
CA THR A 56 -1.55 -11.74 2.03
C THR A 56 -0.88 -11.55 0.68
N PHE A 57 -0.01 -10.57 0.56
CA PHE A 57 0.61 -10.27 -0.73
C PHE A 57 2.06 -9.82 -0.55
N SER A 58 2.81 -9.94 -1.63
CA SER A 58 4.15 -9.38 -1.74
C SER A 58 4.32 -8.71 -3.10
N SER A 59 5.14 -7.69 -3.15
CA SER A 59 5.47 -7.03 -4.40
C SER A 59 6.96 -6.83 -4.52
N GLY A 60 7.46 -6.94 -5.74
CA GLY A 60 8.88 -6.73 -6.02
C GLY A 60 9.08 -6.21 -7.44
N THR A 61 10.15 -5.46 -7.65
CA THR A 61 10.50 -4.94 -8.97
C THR A 61 11.52 -5.88 -9.60
N THR A 62 11.28 -6.30 -10.84
CA THR A 62 12.26 -7.06 -11.59
C THR A 62 13.34 -6.14 -12.15
N ASN A 63 14.54 -6.66 -12.36
CA ASN A 63 15.64 -5.91 -12.95
C ASN A 63 15.48 -5.71 -14.47
N ILE A 64 14.45 -6.30 -15.06
CA ILE A 64 14.18 -6.23 -16.49
C ILE A 64 12.93 -5.38 -16.70
N ASN A 65 13.06 -4.26 -17.41
CA ASN A 65 11.96 -3.36 -17.81
C ASN A 65 11.16 -2.74 -16.66
N ASP A 66 11.68 -2.70 -15.45
CA ASP A 66 11.01 -2.12 -14.27
C ASP A 66 9.61 -2.71 -14.00
N LEU A 67 9.36 -3.93 -14.41
CA LEU A 67 8.10 -4.61 -14.15
C LEU A 67 7.93 -4.89 -12.66
N ILE A 68 6.72 -4.71 -12.17
CA ILE A 68 6.37 -5.01 -10.79
C ILE A 68 5.58 -6.32 -10.77
N THR A 69 6.09 -7.32 -10.08
CA THR A 69 5.38 -8.56 -9.85
C THR A 69 4.68 -8.49 -8.50
N VAL A 70 3.37 -8.70 -8.49
CA VAL A 70 2.56 -8.76 -7.28
C VAL A 70 2.07 -10.19 -7.13
N LYS A 71 2.48 -10.84 -6.05
CA LYS A 71 2.04 -12.19 -5.73
C LYS A 71 1.04 -12.10 -4.57
N VAL A 72 -0.16 -12.61 -4.79
CA VAL A 72 -1.22 -12.63 -3.78
C VAL A 72 -1.44 -14.09 -3.37
N ASP A 73 -1.03 -14.42 -2.14
CA ASP A 73 -1.07 -15.80 -1.65
C ASP A 73 -2.42 -16.18 -1.08
N ARG A 74 -3.10 -15.24 -0.45
CA ARG A 74 -4.40 -15.46 0.18
C ARG A 74 -5.29 -14.24 -0.02
N MET A 75 -6.54 -14.49 -0.33
CA MET A 75 -7.56 -13.45 -0.46
C MET A 75 -8.77 -13.84 0.39
N ILE A 76 -9.36 -12.83 1.04
CA ILE A 76 -10.63 -13.03 1.73
C ILE A 76 -11.70 -13.22 0.67
N LYS A 77 -12.42 -14.33 0.75
CA LYS A 77 -13.55 -14.61 -0.15
C LYS A 77 -14.63 -13.55 -0.01
N GLY A 78 -15.21 -13.16 -1.12
CA GLY A 78 -16.26 -12.16 -1.16
C GLY A 78 -15.77 -10.73 -1.35
N GLY A 79 -14.48 -10.50 -1.51
CA GLY A 79 -13.84 -9.21 -1.84
C GLY A 79 -14.53 -7.95 -1.32
N TYR A 80 -13.85 -6.86 -1.27
CA TYR A 80 -14.39 -5.58 -0.80
C TYR A 80 -14.17 -4.51 -1.86
N LEU A 81 -14.64 -4.80 -3.09
CA LEU A 81 -14.41 -3.94 -4.25
C LEU A 81 -15.04 -2.56 -4.12
N ASP A 82 -16.11 -2.44 -3.35
CA ASP A 82 -16.81 -1.19 -3.06
C ASP A 82 -16.21 -0.41 -1.88
N GLU A 83 -15.27 -1.00 -1.15
CA GLU A 83 -14.62 -0.33 -0.01
C GLU A 83 -13.76 0.83 -0.47
N LYS A 84 -13.88 1.97 0.24
CA LYS A 84 -13.08 3.15 -0.04
C LYS A 84 -11.66 2.97 0.47
N VAL A 85 -10.70 3.39 -0.35
CA VAL A 85 -9.28 3.42 0.00
C VAL A 85 -8.70 4.75 -0.43
N TYR A 86 -7.54 5.10 0.10
CA TYR A 86 -6.96 6.43 -0.05
C TYR A 86 -5.50 6.33 -0.43
N ILE A 87 -5.08 7.23 -1.32
CA ILE A 87 -3.68 7.41 -1.69
C ILE A 87 -3.24 8.77 -1.17
N TYR A 88 -2.32 8.74 -0.22
CA TYR A 88 -1.72 9.92 0.39
C TYR A 88 -0.45 10.30 -0.35
N GLU A 89 -0.24 11.59 -0.52
CA GLU A 89 0.98 12.16 -1.07
C GLU A 89 1.64 13.05 -0.02
N PHE A 90 2.92 12.80 0.25
CA PHE A 90 3.69 13.57 1.22
C PHE A 90 4.96 14.14 0.58
N GLU A 91 5.45 15.25 1.13
CA GLU A 91 6.73 15.84 0.73
C GLU A 91 7.84 15.42 1.70
N THR A 92 8.98 14.96 1.17
CA THR A 92 10.10 14.48 1.97
C THR A 92 11.20 15.51 2.22
N GLU A 93 11.04 16.76 1.77
CA GLU A 93 12.07 17.79 1.93
C GLU A 93 12.37 18.14 3.39
N SER A 94 11.43 17.89 4.29
CA SER A 94 11.71 18.00 5.72
C SER A 94 12.64 16.87 6.16
N ASN A 95 13.52 17.13 7.14
CA ASN A 95 14.42 16.12 7.68
C ASN A 95 13.72 15.01 8.47
N ASP A 96 12.39 14.99 8.47
CA ASP A 96 11.59 14.02 9.20
C ASP A 96 11.56 12.65 8.53
N TRP A 97 11.77 12.60 7.23
CA TRP A 97 11.72 11.36 6.44
C TRP A 97 13.09 10.74 6.25
N LYS A 98 13.17 9.44 6.36
CA LYS A 98 14.39 8.65 6.16
C LYS A 98 14.15 7.54 5.16
N TYR A 99 15.17 7.24 4.37
CA TYR A 99 15.12 6.21 3.34
C TYR A 99 15.66 4.88 3.83
N LEU A 100 14.95 3.80 3.49
CA LEU A 100 15.35 2.43 3.78
C LEU A 100 15.83 1.76 2.50
N GLU A 101 17.14 1.59 2.35
CA GLU A 101 17.72 1.03 1.12
C GLU A 101 17.23 -0.39 0.81
N LYS A 102 17.06 -1.23 1.81
CA LYS A 102 16.69 -2.64 1.64
C LYS A 102 15.30 -2.82 1.03
N SER A 103 14.37 -1.95 1.36
CA SER A 103 12.98 -2.07 0.90
C SER A 103 12.58 -1.01 -0.11
N SER A 104 13.46 -0.04 -0.38
CA SER A 104 13.17 1.13 -1.21
C SER A 104 11.96 1.91 -0.71
N GLU A 105 11.82 2.01 0.61
CA GLU A 105 10.73 2.72 1.26
C GLU A 105 11.26 3.91 2.06
N TRP A 106 10.39 4.87 2.29
CA TRP A 106 10.65 6.02 3.16
C TRP A 106 9.83 5.89 4.43
N TYR A 107 10.37 6.38 5.56
CA TYR A 107 9.62 6.35 6.82
C TYR A 107 9.83 7.62 7.62
N THR A 108 8.86 7.92 8.49
CA THR A 108 8.96 8.97 9.50
C THR A 108 8.28 8.52 10.78
N THR A 109 8.73 9.04 11.91
CA THR A 109 8.11 8.80 13.22
C THR A 109 7.23 9.97 13.64
N LYS A 110 7.12 11.00 12.82
CA LYS A 110 6.37 12.21 13.11
C LYS A 110 5.09 12.28 12.32
N GLU A 111 4.07 12.91 12.91
CA GLU A 111 2.82 13.25 12.24
C GLU A 111 3.09 14.06 10.97
N GLN A 112 2.35 13.77 9.91
CA GLN A 112 2.51 14.42 8.62
C GLN A 112 1.18 14.98 8.11
N ILE A 113 1.23 16.17 7.54
CA ILE A 113 0.10 16.74 6.81
C ILE A 113 0.27 16.36 5.34
N PRO A 114 -0.66 15.58 4.77
CA PRO A 114 -0.55 15.22 3.36
C PRO A 114 -0.64 16.42 2.43
N LEU A 115 0.12 16.40 1.34
CA LEU A 115 -0.06 17.37 0.26
C LEU A 115 -1.37 17.15 -0.46
N ASN A 116 -1.77 15.90 -0.61
CA ASN A 116 -2.97 15.50 -1.32
C ASN A 116 -3.45 14.14 -0.82
N ILE A 117 -4.75 13.93 -0.85
CA ILE A 117 -5.39 12.66 -0.53
C ILE A 117 -6.38 12.38 -1.65
N GLN A 118 -6.19 11.26 -2.36
CA GLN A 118 -7.11 10.82 -3.40
C GLN A 118 -7.92 9.62 -2.91
N GLU A 119 -9.23 9.71 -3.09
CA GLU A 119 -10.15 8.63 -2.72
C GLU A 119 -10.47 7.77 -3.94
N TYR A 120 -10.45 6.47 -3.73
CA TYR A 120 -10.82 5.47 -4.74
C TYR A 120 -11.67 4.41 -4.09
N THR A 121 -12.40 3.63 -4.89
CA THR A 121 -12.84 2.33 -4.43
C THR A 121 -11.72 1.32 -4.66
N ARG A 122 -11.68 0.27 -3.87
CA ARG A 122 -10.70 -0.80 -4.03
C ARG A 122 -10.82 -1.42 -5.43
N GLY A 123 -12.06 -1.59 -5.91
CA GLY A 123 -12.33 -2.13 -7.24
C GLY A 123 -11.78 -1.27 -8.38
N GLU A 124 -11.89 0.08 -8.26
CA GLU A 124 -11.34 0.99 -9.26
C GLU A 124 -9.82 0.80 -9.39
N LEU A 125 -9.10 0.74 -8.27
CA LEU A 125 -7.66 0.54 -8.27
C LEU A 125 -7.28 -0.86 -8.74
N TYR A 126 -8.03 -1.88 -8.34
CA TYR A 126 -7.81 -3.25 -8.78
C TYR A 126 -7.89 -3.36 -10.30
N LYS A 127 -8.92 -2.75 -10.90
CA LYS A 127 -9.06 -2.68 -12.36
C LYS A 127 -7.87 -1.99 -13.00
N GLU A 128 -7.44 -0.86 -12.46
CA GLU A 128 -6.26 -0.13 -12.94
C GLU A 128 -5.02 -0.99 -12.92
N LEU A 129 -4.80 -1.75 -11.84
CA LEU A 129 -3.66 -2.66 -11.73
C LEU A 129 -3.71 -3.77 -12.78
N LYS A 130 -4.89 -4.35 -13.02
CA LYS A 130 -5.06 -5.40 -14.02
C LYS A 130 -4.80 -4.92 -15.44
N GLU A 131 -5.10 -3.67 -15.72
CA GLU A 131 -4.92 -3.07 -17.04
C GLU A 131 -3.51 -2.49 -17.25
N ASN A 132 -2.72 -2.38 -16.18
CA ASN A 132 -1.39 -1.79 -16.25
C ASN A 132 -0.38 -2.80 -16.82
N LYS A 133 0.28 -2.40 -17.91
CA LYS A 133 1.24 -3.26 -18.63
C LYS A 133 2.53 -3.53 -17.82
N ASP A 134 2.84 -2.68 -16.85
CA ASP A 134 4.06 -2.78 -16.06
C ASP A 134 3.85 -3.64 -14.79
N ILE A 135 2.65 -4.20 -14.61
CA ILE A 135 2.30 -5.02 -13.47
C ILE A 135 1.99 -6.44 -13.89
N ILE A 136 2.60 -7.39 -13.20
CA ILE A 136 2.30 -8.81 -13.34
C ILE A 136 1.59 -9.23 -12.05
N LEU A 137 0.30 -9.57 -12.17
CA LEU A 137 -0.49 -10.07 -11.04
C LEU A 137 -0.50 -11.59 -11.06
N LEU A 138 -0.03 -12.18 -9.96
CA LEU A 138 -0.08 -13.63 -9.73
C LEU A 138 -1.03 -13.86 -8.54
N GLU A 139 -2.27 -14.17 -8.86
CA GLU A 139 -3.33 -14.35 -7.86
C GLU A 139 -3.75 -15.80 -7.76
N GLU A 140 -3.91 -16.28 -6.52
CA GLU A 140 -4.49 -17.58 -6.26
C GLU A 140 -5.98 -17.59 -6.62
N GLN A 141 -6.67 -16.47 -6.36
CA GLN A 141 -8.09 -16.32 -6.64
C GLN A 141 -8.41 -14.85 -6.88
N GLU A 142 -9.20 -14.55 -7.91
CA GLU A 142 -9.66 -13.19 -8.16
C GLU A 142 -10.66 -12.73 -7.10
N PHE A 143 -10.76 -11.40 -6.92
CA PHE A 143 -11.77 -10.80 -6.07
C PHE A 143 -13.17 -11.15 -6.60
N ILE A 144 -14.05 -11.54 -5.68
CA ILE A 144 -15.44 -11.81 -5.97
C ILE A 144 -16.27 -10.71 -5.32
N ASP A 145 -17.22 -10.13 -6.06
CA ASP A 145 -18.14 -9.14 -5.52
C ASP A 145 -18.92 -9.75 -4.35
N ARG A 146 -19.01 -9.00 -3.25
CA ARG A 146 -19.67 -9.46 -2.02
C ARG A 146 -21.13 -9.90 -2.26
N LYS A 147 -21.85 -9.18 -3.12
CA LYS A 147 -23.27 -9.51 -3.44
C LYS A 147 -23.35 -10.82 -4.19
N SER A 148 -22.46 -11.03 -5.16
CA SER A 148 -22.40 -12.28 -5.92
C SER A 148 -22.03 -13.45 -5.02
N TYR A 149 -21.13 -13.24 -4.08
CA TYR A 149 -20.74 -14.26 -3.10
C TYR A 149 -21.90 -14.68 -2.20
N CYS A 150 -22.72 -13.74 -1.76
CA CYS A 150 -23.88 -14.02 -0.91
C CYS A 150 -24.97 -14.82 -1.64
N LEU A 151 -24.96 -14.83 -2.97
CA LEU A 151 -25.91 -15.61 -3.78
C LEU A 151 -25.47 -17.06 -4.01
N LEU A 152 -24.26 -17.36 -3.67
CA LEU A 152 -23.72 -18.72 -3.77
C LEU A 152 -24.04 -19.52 -2.52
#